data_ff0b5e8f804c889c4a731606d8ecf74c
#
_entry.id   ff0b5e8f804c889c4a731606d8ecf74c
#
_cell.length_a   1.000
_cell.length_b   1.000
_cell.length_c   1.000
_cell.angle_alpha   90.00
_cell.angle_beta   90.00
_cell.angle_gamma   90.00
#
_symmetry.space_group_name_H-M   'P 1'
#
loop_
_entity.id
_entity.type
_entity.pdbx_description
1 polymer ?
#
loop_
_entity_poly.entity_id
_entity_poly.type
_entity_poly.pdbx_seq_one_letter_code
_entity_poly.pdbx_strand_id
1 'polypeptide(L)' 'MDLSNVTNLDSAILLGIVNEKLRLECDSFEEFASTYEVDVDNLVGKLDGLGYQYDPLTNQFKSCER' A
#
# COMPACT_ATOMS: atom_id res chain seq x y z
N MET A 1 -7.89 11.61 6.80
CA MET A 1 -7.90 10.21 7.27
C MET A 1 -6.65 9.93 8.08
N ASP A 2 -6.81 9.34 9.23
CA ASP A 2 -5.68 8.94 10.06
C ASP A 2 -5.23 7.54 9.65
N LEU A 3 -4.01 7.43 9.10
CA LEU A 3 -3.46 6.16 8.65
C LEU A 3 -2.54 5.49 9.68
N SER A 4 -2.46 6.03 10.89
CA SER A 4 -1.61 5.44 11.92
C SER A 4 -2.07 4.03 12.30
N ASN A 5 -3.35 3.71 12.10
CA ASN A 5 -3.92 2.40 12.40
C ASN A 5 -4.14 1.54 11.15
N VAL A 6 -3.58 1.95 10.02
CA VAL A 6 -3.86 1.27 8.75
C VAL A 6 -3.43 -0.19 8.76
N THR A 7 -2.37 -0.52 9.49
CA THR A 7 -1.88 -1.90 9.56
C THR A 7 -2.79 -2.81 10.38
N ASN A 8 -3.79 -2.25 11.09
CA ASN A 8 -4.77 -3.03 11.83
C ASN A 8 -6.02 -3.33 11.00
N LEU A 9 -6.10 -2.77 9.80
CA LEU A 9 -7.24 -3.00 8.92
C LEU A 9 -7.13 -4.34 8.21
N ASP A 10 -8.27 -4.80 7.71
CA ASP A 10 -8.30 -5.94 6.81
C ASP A 10 -7.39 -5.67 5.61
N SER A 11 -6.61 -6.66 5.20
CA SER A 11 -5.66 -6.49 4.11
C SER A 11 -6.30 -6.04 2.80
N ALA A 12 -7.52 -6.51 2.51
CA ALA A 12 -8.22 -6.10 1.30
C ALA A 12 -8.61 -4.62 1.35
N ILE A 13 -9.05 -4.15 2.52
CA ILE A 13 -9.39 -2.74 2.71
C ILE A 13 -8.12 -1.89 2.61
N LEU A 14 -7.06 -2.36 3.24
CA LEU A 14 -5.77 -1.68 3.21
C LEU A 14 -5.26 -1.52 1.79
N LEU A 15 -5.35 -2.58 1.00
CA LEU A 15 -4.94 -2.55 -0.41
C LEU A 15 -5.67 -1.45 -1.19
N GLY A 16 -6.99 -1.36 -1.00
CA GLY A 16 -7.79 -0.33 -1.67
C GLY A 16 -7.35 1.08 -1.29
N ILE A 17 -7.12 1.30 0.01
CA ILE A 17 -6.69 2.60 0.49
C ILE A 17 -5.32 2.98 -0.08
N VAL A 18 -4.37 2.06 -0.02
CA VAL A 18 -3.02 2.32 -0.50
C VAL A 18 -3.02 2.64 -1.99
N ASN A 19 -3.71 1.83 -2.80
CA ASN A 19 -3.75 2.07 -4.24
C ASN A 19 -4.42 3.39 -4.59
N GLU A 20 -5.47 3.74 -3.87
CA GLU A 20 -6.13 5.03 -4.10
C GLU A 20 -5.19 6.19 -3.82
N LYS A 21 -4.46 6.14 -2.71
CA LYS A 21 -3.52 7.20 -2.38
C LYS A 21 -2.37 7.28 -3.37
N LEU A 22 -1.86 6.14 -3.81
CA LEU A 22 -0.79 6.12 -4.81
C LEU A 22 -1.25 6.71 -6.14
N ARG A 23 -2.51 6.51 -6.48
CA ARG A 23 -3.04 7.01 -7.74
C ARG A 23 -3.34 8.50 -7.70
N LEU A 24 -3.86 8.99 -6.56
CA LEU A 24 -4.41 10.34 -6.48
C LEU A 24 -3.50 11.35 -5.79
N GLU A 25 -2.67 10.92 -4.85
CA GLU A 25 -1.95 11.86 -3.98
C GLU A 25 -0.44 11.67 -3.97
N CYS A 26 0.06 10.51 -4.31
CA CYS A 26 1.49 10.21 -4.18
C CYS A 26 2.07 9.72 -5.50
N ASP A 27 3.31 10.14 -5.78
CA ASP A 27 3.99 9.76 -7.02
C ASP A 27 4.74 8.43 -6.88
N SER A 28 4.94 7.97 -5.65
CA SER A 28 5.65 6.72 -5.39
C SER A 28 5.24 6.15 -4.05
N PHE A 29 5.56 4.87 -3.84
CA PHE A 29 5.30 4.21 -2.57
C PHE A 29 6.13 4.83 -1.44
N GLU A 30 7.36 5.23 -1.73
CA GLU A 30 8.20 5.90 -0.75
C GLU A 30 7.57 7.20 -0.29
N GLU A 31 7.02 7.96 -1.21
CA GLU A 31 6.33 9.20 -0.88
C GLU A 31 5.11 8.93 -0.01
N PHE A 32 4.33 7.90 -0.35
CA PHE A 32 3.19 7.51 0.45
C PHE A 32 3.61 7.15 1.88
N ALA A 33 4.62 6.31 2.02
CA ALA A 33 5.07 5.86 3.33
C ALA A 33 5.59 7.02 4.18
N SER A 34 6.30 7.95 3.55
CA SER A 34 6.83 9.12 4.23
C SER A 34 5.72 10.09 4.64
N THR A 35 4.77 10.32 3.74
CA THR A 35 3.68 11.28 3.98
C THR A 35 2.78 10.82 5.13
N TYR A 36 2.46 9.54 5.18
CA TYR A 36 1.53 8.99 6.17
C TYR A 36 2.22 8.27 7.31
N GLU A 37 3.56 8.23 7.29
CA GLU A 37 4.36 7.62 8.34
C GLU A 37 3.96 6.18 8.66
N VAL A 38 3.70 5.39 7.62
CA VAL A 38 3.31 3.99 7.79
C VAL A 38 4.55 3.09 7.89
N ASP A 39 4.38 1.96 8.59
CA ASP A 39 5.41 0.94 8.68
C ASP A 39 5.44 0.15 7.37
N VAL A 40 6.44 0.43 6.53
CA VAL A 40 6.55 -0.17 5.20
C VAL A 40 6.65 -1.69 5.28
N ASP A 41 7.47 -2.21 6.18
CA ASP A 41 7.66 -3.66 6.28
C ASP A 41 6.35 -4.36 6.63
N ASN A 42 5.60 -3.80 7.57
CA ASN A 42 4.33 -4.36 8.00
C ASN A 42 3.30 -4.27 6.88
N LEU A 43 3.23 -3.12 6.23
CA LEU A 43 2.28 -2.88 5.13
C LEU A 43 2.56 -3.83 3.96
N VAL A 44 3.80 -3.90 3.52
CA VAL A 44 4.19 -4.77 2.41
C VAL A 44 3.91 -6.23 2.76
N GLY A 45 4.23 -6.64 3.99
CA GLY A 45 3.97 -8.01 4.44
C GLY A 45 2.50 -8.38 4.37
N LYS A 46 1.62 -7.46 4.78
CA LYS A 46 0.17 -7.70 4.71
C LYS A 46 -0.32 -7.84 3.27
N LEU A 47 0.14 -6.98 2.39
CA LEU A 47 -0.27 -7.02 0.99
C LEU A 47 0.33 -8.22 0.26
N ASP A 48 1.56 -8.58 0.59
CA ASP A 48 2.19 -9.78 0.05
C ASP A 48 1.40 -11.03 0.44
N GLY A 49 0.85 -11.04 1.65
CA GLY A 49 -0.01 -12.14 2.11
C GLY A 49 -1.27 -12.32 1.27
N LEU A 50 -1.71 -11.27 0.58
CA LEU A 50 -2.82 -11.33 -0.36
C LEU A 50 -2.38 -11.71 -1.76
N GLY A 51 -1.07 -11.82 -2.01
CA GLY A 51 -0.52 -12.04 -3.34
C GLY A 51 -0.36 -10.77 -4.14
N TYR A 52 -0.23 -9.62 -3.49
CA TYR A 52 -0.03 -8.33 -4.16
C TYR A 52 1.35 -7.79 -3.90
N GLN A 53 1.95 -7.23 -4.93
CA GLN A 53 3.26 -6.59 -4.84
C GLN A 53 3.23 -5.23 -5.52
N TYR A 54 4.10 -4.34 -5.06
CA TYR A 54 4.17 -3.01 -5.63
C TYR A 54 4.80 -3.04 -7.02
N ASP A 55 4.12 -2.40 -7.98
CA ASP A 55 4.62 -2.24 -9.35
C ASP A 55 5.04 -0.77 -9.53
N PRO A 56 6.34 -0.49 -9.59
CA PRO A 56 6.82 0.89 -9.75
C PRO A 56 6.47 1.50 -11.10
N LEU A 57 6.23 0.67 -12.12
CA LEU A 57 5.88 1.19 -13.45
C LEU A 57 4.52 1.85 -13.46
N THR A 58 3.56 1.30 -12.71
CA THR A 58 2.21 1.84 -12.63
C THR A 58 1.94 2.56 -11.33
N ASN A 59 2.90 2.51 -10.38
CA ASN A 59 2.74 3.09 -9.05
C ASN A 59 1.53 2.52 -8.33
N GLN A 60 1.33 1.21 -8.44
CA GLN A 60 0.17 0.53 -7.84
C GLN A 60 0.60 -0.84 -7.33
N PHE A 61 -0.15 -1.35 -6.36
CA PHE A 61 0.00 -2.74 -5.95
C PHE A 61 -0.84 -3.60 -6.87
N LYS A 62 -0.24 -4.63 -7.43
CA LYS A 62 -0.90 -5.53 -8.36
C LYS A 62 -0.76 -6.97 -7.89
N SER A 63 -1.72 -7.81 -8.28
CA SER A 63 -1.63 -9.22 -7.93
C SER A 63 -0.42 -9.84 -8.63
N CYS A 64 0.32 -10.62 -7.86
CA CYS A 64 1.50 -11.31 -8.37
C CYS A 64 1.09 -12.72 -8.76
N GLU A 65 0.69 -12.88 -10.01
CA GLU A 65 0.29 -14.18 -10.53
C GLU A 65 1.47 -14.87 -11.18
N ARG A 66 1.49 -16.19 -11.07
CA ARG A 66 2.54 -17.00 -11.65
C ARG A 66 1.98 -17.97 -12.67
#